data_72a55d6460af31bad397cc01cbdd3af6
#
_entry.id   72a55d6460af31bad397cc01cbdd3af6
#
_cell.length_a   1.000
_cell.length_b   1.000
_cell.length_c   1.000
_cell.angle_alpha   90.00
_cell.angle_beta   90.00
_cell.angle_gamma   90.00
#
_symmetry.space_group_name_H-M   'P 1'
#
loop_
_entity.id
_entity.type
_entity.pdbx_description
1 polymer ?
#
loop_
_entity_poly.entity_id
_entity_poly.type
_entity_poly.pdbx_seq_one_letter_code
_entity_poly.pdbx_strand_id
1 'polypeptide(L)' 'MYNRLRVLRAERGLSRQQLAEAVGVNFQTIGYLERGNFNASLELALKLARYFDLPVEMVFSLEPFEPLSQAVLKKRS' A
#
# COMPACT_ATOMS: atom_id res chain seq x y z
N MET A 1 9.89 3.79 -3.94
CA MET A 1 9.28 2.48 -3.59
C MET A 1 7.85 2.44 -4.09
N TYR A 2 7.44 1.31 -4.61
CA TYR A 2 6.09 1.10 -5.12
C TYR A 2 5.19 0.56 -4.02
N ASN A 3 3.89 0.88 -4.07
CA ASN A 3 2.95 0.37 -3.07
C ASN A 3 1.53 0.28 -3.63
N ARG A 4 0.68 -0.46 -2.91
CA ARG A 4 -0.72 -0.66 -3.26
C ARG A 4 -1.67 0.09 -2.34
N LEU A 5 -1.19 1.08 -1.59
CA LEU A 5 -2.01 1.74 -0.57
C LEU A 5 -3.28 2.36 -1.14
N ARG A 6 -3.18 3.03 -2.29
CA ARG A 6 -4.36 3.65 -2.91
C ARG A 6 -5.40 2.60 -3.28
N VAL A 7 -4.97 1.49 -3.87
CA VAL A 7 -5.87 0.42 -4.28
C VAL A 7 -6.52 -0.22 -3.06
N LEU A 8 -5.73 -0.54 -2.04
CA LEU A 8 -6.25 -1.17 -0.81
C LEU A 8 -7.22 -0.24 -0.09
N ARG A 9 -6.88 1.04 -0.02
CA ARG A 9 -7.75 2.03 0.59
C ARG A 9 -9.07 2.15 -0.17
N ALA A 10 -8.99 2.22 -1.50
CA ALA A 10 -10.19 2.33 -2.35
C ALA A 10 -11.09 1.11 -2.21
N GLU A 11 -10.52 -0.08 -2.15
CA GLU A 11 -11.30 -1.31 -1.99
C GLU A 11 -12.12 -1.32 -0.70
N ARG A 12 -11.63 -0.67 0.35
CA ARG A 12 -12.32 -0.59 1.63
C ARG A 12 -13.13 0.69 1.80
N GLY A 13 -13.16 1.55 0.77
CA GLY A 13 -13.88 2.81 0.86
C GLY A 13 -13.30 3.78 1.88
N LEU A 14 -12.00 3.72 2.13
CA LEU A 14 -11.33 4.56 3.13
C LEU A 14 -10.77 5.83 2.51
N SER A 15 -10.95 6.95 3.21
CA SER A 15 -10.25 8.18 2.88
C SER A 15 -8.80 8.09 3.38
N ARG A 16 -7.94 8.98 2.86
CA ARG A 16 -6.57 9.09 3.37
C ARG A 16 -6.57 9.43 4.86
N GLN A 17 -7.50 10.30 5.28
CA GLN A 17 -7.59 10.70 6.68
C GLN A 17 -7.98 9.52 7.57
N GLN A 18 -8.93 8.71 7.14
CA GLN A 18 -9.33 7.52 7.89
C GLN A 18 -8.18 6.53 8.06
N LEU A 19 -7.44 6.29 6.98
CA LEU A 19 -6.28 5.40 7.06
C LEU A 19 -5.20 5.99 7.96
N ALA A 20 -4.93 7.29 7.83
CA ALA A 20 -3.94 7.97 8.65
C ALA A 20 -4.27 7.86 10.14
N GLU A 21 -5.51 8.07 10.51
CA GLU A 21 -5.97 7.94 11.89
C GLU A 21 -5.79 6.52 12.41
N ALA A 22 -6.08 5.54 11.57
CA ALA A 22 -5.98 4.13 11.95
C ALA A 22 -4.55 3.71 12.28
N VAL A 23 -3.56 4.29 11.61
CA VAL A 23 -2.14 3.94 11.83
C VAL A 23 -1.35 5.03 12.55
N GLY A 24 -2.02 6.11 12.97
CA GLY A 24 -1.41 7.11 13.84
C GLY A 24 -0.47 8.09 13.17
N VAL A 25 -0.75 8.47 11.91
CA VAL A 25 0.06 9.46 11.18
C VAL A 25 -0.82 10.56 10.60
N ASN A 26 -0.19 11.60 10.05
CA ASN A 26 -0.88 12.67 9.35
C ASN A 26 -1.37 12.17 7.99
N PHE A 27 -2.54 12.67 7.53
CA PHE A 27 -3.09 12.26 6.24
C PHE A 27 -2.19 12.63 5.07
N GLN A 28 -1.40 13.70 5.21
CA GLN A 28 -0.44 14.08 4.17
C GLN A 28 0.64 13.02 4.00
N THR A 29 1.01 12.35 5.08
CA THR A 29 1.97 11.25 5.03
C THR A 29 1.45 10.13 4.14
N ILE A 30 0.17 9.78 4.28
CA ILE A 30 -0.44 8.76 3.41
C ILE A 30 -0.38 9.20 1.94
N GLY A 31 -0.68 10.47 1.66
CA GLY A 31 -0.60 11.00 0.30
C GLY A 31 0.80 10.90 -0.29
N TYR A 32 1.82 11.27 0.48
CA TYR A 32 3.21 11.18 0.04
C TYR A 32 3.62 9.72 -0.22
N LEU A 33 3.21 8.80 0.65
CA LEU A 33 3.48 7.38 0.44
C LEU A 33 2.84 6.86 -0.84
N GLU A 34 1.57 7.19 -1.05
CA GLU A 34 0.83 6.72 -2.23
C GLU A 34 1.46 7.19 -3.54
N ARG A 35 2.04 8.39 -3.53
CA ARG A 35 2.71 8.94 -4.72
C ARG A 35 4.14 8.44 -4.88
N GLY A 36 4.65 7.69 -3.91
CA GLY A 36 6.03 7.20 -3.95
C GLY A 36 7.08 8.26 -3.65
N ASN A 37 6.68 9.41 -3.08
CA ASN A 37 7.58 10.53 -2.83
C ASN A 37 8.44 10.36 -1.58
N PHE A 38 8.08 9.44 -0.70
CA PHE A 38 8.97 9.07 0.39
C PHE A 38 8.64 7.65 0.85
N ASN A 39 9.57 7.06 1.58
CA ASN A 39 9.44 5.68 2.05
C ASN A 39 8.92 5.65 3.48
N ALA A 40 8.07 4.67 3.76
CA ALA A 40 7.59 4.46 5.11
C ALA A 40 8.73 3.96 5.99
N SER A 41 8.73 4.36 7.27
CA SER A 41 9.55 3.68 8.26
C SER A 41 9.12 2.22 8.36
N LEU A 42 10.00 1.37 8.85
CA LEU A 42 9.65 -0.05 9.05
C LEU A 42 8.42 -0.18 9.94
N GLU A 43 8.35 0.60 11.02
CA GLU A 43 7.20 0.58 11.93
C GLU A 43 5.91 0.92 11.20
N LEU A 44 5.92 1.99 10.43
CA LEU A 44 4.72 2.41 9.68
C LEU A 44 4.34 1.37 8.63
N ALA A 45 5.32 0.81 7.93
CA ALA A 45 5.06 -0.22 6.93
C ALA A 45 4.38 -1.44 7.56
N LEU A 46 4.86 -1.87 8.72
CA LEU A 46 4.27 -3.00 9.43
C LEU A 46 2.86 -2.69 9.95
N LYS A 47 2.64 -1.47 10.43
CA LYS A 47 1.30 -1.04 10.86
C LYS A 47 0.30 -1.04 9.72
N LEU A 48 0.71 -0.54 8.55
CA LEU A 48 -0.14 -0.52 7.37
C LEU A 48 -0.47 -1.94 6.89
N ALA A 49 0.54 -2.80 6.84
CA ALA A 49 0.34 -4.19 6.43
C ALA A 49 -0.61 -4.91 7.40
N ARG A 50 -0.45 -4.69 8.69
CA ARG A 50 -1.32 -5.27 9.70
C ARG A 50 -2.75 -4.77 9.56
N TYR A 51 -2.92 -3.48 9.30
CA TYR A 51 -4.24 -2.89 9.14
C TYR A 51 -5.00 -3.54 7.97
N PHE A 52 -4.31 -3.79 6.87
CA PHE A 52 -4.90 -4.43 5.69
C PHE A 52 -4.88 -5.96 5.77
N ASP A 53 -4.30 -6.50 6.82
CA ASP A 53 -4.19 -7.96 7.04
C ASP A 53 -3.48 -8.66 5.88
N LEU A 54 -2.36 -8.08 5.45
CA LEU A 54 -1.55 -8.59 4.35
C LEU A 54 -0.07 -8.64 4.78
N PRO A 55 0.71 -9.54 4.19
CA PRO A 55 2.16 -9.46 4.33
C PRO A 55 2.67 -8.12 3.80
N VAL A 56 3.71 -7.58 4.42
CA VAL A 56 4.24 -6.26 4.06
C VAL A 56 4.65 -6.19 2.58
N GLU A 57 5.16 -7.28 2.03
CA GLU A 57 5.60 -7.32 0.63
C GLU A 57 4.42 -7.33 -0.36
N MET A 58 3.20 -7.53 0.11
CA MET A 58 2.00 -7.35 -0.70
C MET A 58 1.52 -5.90 -0.72
N VAL A 59 2.03 -5.09 0.21
CA VAL A 59 1.68 -3.67 0.32
C VAL A 59 2.76 -2.80 -0.31
N PHE A 60 4.03 -3.12 -0.09
CA PHE A 60 5.19 -2.36 -0.59
C PHE A 60 6.11 -3.24 -1.42
N SER A 61 6.72 -2.66 -2.45
CA SER A 61 7.63 -3.39 -3.31
C SER A 61 8.75 -2.48 -3.81
N LEU A 62 9.92 -3.06 -4.03
CA LEU A 62 11.03 -2.37 -4.67
C LEU A 62 10.83 -2.27 -6.18
N GLU A 63 9.92 -3.06 -6.74
CA GLU A 63 9.63 -3.12 -8.17
C GLU A 63 8.15 -2.81 -8.41
N PRO A 64 7.78 -2.36 -9.62
CA PRO A 64 6.37 -2.13 -9.93
C PRO A 64 5.55 -3.41 -9.77
N PHE A 65 4.33 -3.26 -9.23
CA PHE A 65 3.40 -4.37 -9.15
C PHE A 65 2.87 -4.70 -10.55
N GLU A 66 2.78 -5.99 -10.84
CA GLU A 66 2.27 -6.43 -12.13
C GLU A 66 0.75 -6.23 -12.22
N PRO A 67 0.24 -5.80 -13.39
CA PRO A 67 -1.21 -5.84 -13.62
C PRO A 67 -1.73 -7.26 -13.47
N LEU A 68 -2.95 -7.41 -13.00
CA LEU A 68 -3.56 -8.72 -12.77
C LEU A 68 -3.57 -9.58 -14.04
N SER A 69 -3.83 -8.96 -15.20
CA SER A 69 -3.84 -9.66 -16.48
C SER A 69 -2.49 -10.32 -16.80
N GLN A 70 -1.38 -9.62 -16.52
CA GLN A 70 -0.05 -10.17 -16.75
C GLN A 70 0.27 -11.30 -15.78
N ALA A 71 -0.16 -11.18 -14.53
CA ALA A 71 0.04 -12.24 -13.55
C ALA A 71 -0.68 -13.52 -13.95
N VAL A 72 -1.89 -13.39 -14.51
CA VAL A 72 -2.66 -14.54 -15.01
C VAL A 72 -1.96 -15.18 -16.20
N LEU A 73 -1.45 -14.37 -17.15
CA LEU A 73 -0.73 -14.89 -18.31
C LEU A 73 0.54 -15.62 -17.90
N LYS A 74 1.27 -15.12 -16.93
CA LYS A 74 2.48 -15.78 -16.44
C LYS A 74 2.19 -17.15 -15.84
N LYS A 75 1.07 -17.30 -15.15
CA LYS A 75 0.67 -18.58 -14.58
C LYS A 75 0.32 -19.61 -15.63
N ARG A 76 -0.11 -19.17 -16.81
CA ARG A 76 -0.45 -20.06 -17.91
C ARG A 76 0.75 -20.54 -18.70
N SER A 77 1.83 -19.80 -18.67
CA SER A 77 3.04 -20.15 -19.38
C SER A 77 3.99 -20.97 -18.50
#